data_1e3234297fb32b338603cf1de74b3f11
#
_entry.id   1e3234297fb32b338603cf1de74b3f11
#
_cell.length_a   1.000
_cell.length_b   1.000
_cell.length_c   1.000
_cell.angle_alpha   90.00
_cell.angle_beta   90.00
_cell.angle_gamma   90.00
#
_symmetry.space_group_name_H-M   'P 1'
#
loop_
_entity.id
_entity.type
_entity.pdbx_description
1 polymer ?
#
loop_
_entity_poly.entity_id
_entity_poly.type
_entity_poly.pdbx_seq_one_letter_code
_entity_poly.pdbx_strand_id
1 'polypeptide(L)'
;MSATTPAVVEATRPATTYGHRPASATPAGAPRFDPQALRARWLQVASEDAAALERARDAGVDFSPASGRVWETDEHVYLPVVATYRRGERIEREVLMFALSPDRVVTLQPSRHYPIFDKAIARMRRTPRLTQTSYGVMYALLYALNEAAERVIHHASDLLEDMSDQIEEATLGYDRRGREIGVTDMQGTISRMNRAEEIVSSTQESQLSLARAARHLRSEIADTDPVLAGLVETLIADVDGVKEHASFEHDKVRYLQQAIMTSLDVKQNQIVKVFTIITAVFLPPTLITSFYGMNFTRMPELEWELGFPWVVLVTLVAAVIPLVYIKRRGWLR
;
A
#
# COMPACT_ATOMS: atom_id res chain seq x y z
N MET A 1 -15.23 39.31 58.13
CA MET A 1 -16.24 39.21 57.04
C MET A 1 -16.03 37.88 56.36
N SER A 2 -16.97 36.99 56.60
CA SER A 2 -16.98 35.56 56.22
C SER A 2 -17.12 35.38 54.73
N ALA A 3 -16.29 34.55 54.11
CA ALA A 3 -16.46 34.05 52.77
C ALA A 3 -16.87 32.57 52.87
N THR A 4 -18.09 32.31 52.43
CA THR A 4 -18.77 31.02 52.43
C THR A 4 -18.33 30.19 51.22
N THR A 5 -17.80 29.03 51.44
CA THR A 5 -17.51 27.99 50.42
C THR A 5 -18.79 27.27 50.00
N PRO A 6 -19.10 27.08 48.72
CA PRO A 6 -20.24 26.24 48.32
C PRO A 6 -19.85 24.76 48.35
N ALA A 7 -20.74 23.96 48.93
CA ALA A 7 -20.69 22.51 49.02
C ALA A 7 -20.76 21.82 47.63
N VAL A 8 -19.87 20.86 47.42
CA VAL A 8 -19.91 19.94 46.27
C VAL A 8 -21.00 18.90 46.54
N VAL A 9 -22.04 18.91 45.72
CA VAL A 9 -23.07 17.87 45.72
C VAL A 9 -22.55 16.69 44.93
N GLU A 10 -22.26 15.62 45.63
CA GLU A 10 -21.87 14.33 45.07
C GLU A 10 -23.10 13.63 44.47
N ALA A 11 -23.22 13.67 43.14
CA ALA A 11 -24.28 12.97 42.44
C ALA A 11 -23.96 11.48 42.35
N THR A 12 -24.61 10.71 43.19
CA THR A 12 -24.62 9.23 43.16
C THR A 12 -25.24 8.74 41.87
N ARG A 13 -24.42 8.21 40.95
CA ARG A 13 -24.89 7.50 39.76
C ARG A 13 -25.48 6.14 40.15
N PRO A 14 -26.67 5.78 39.66
CA PRO A 14 -27.19 4.44 39.88
C PRO A 14 -26.37 3.41 39.07
N ALA A 15 -25.98 2.33 39.74
CA ALA A 15 -25.33 1.19 39.15
C ALA A 15 -26.28 0.55 38.12
N THR A 16 -25.92 0.67 36.81
CA THR A 16 -26.62 -0.02 35.72
C THR A 16 -26.24 -1.50 35.82
N THR A 17 -27.13 -2.29 36.40
CA THR A 17 -27.04 -3.76 36.37
C THR A 17 -27.17 -4.21 34.92
N TYR A 18 -26.07 -4.64 34.30
CA TYR A 18 -26.12 -5.35 33.01
C TYR A 18 -26.85 -6.66 33.23
N GLY A 19 -28.14 -6.67 32.92
CA GLY A 19 -28.93 -7.86 32.87
C GLY A 19 -28.32 -8.83 31.87
N HIS A 20 -27.98 -10.02 32.32
CA HIS A 20 -27.66 -11.18 31.48
C HIS A 20 -28.80 -11.35 30.47
N ARG A 21 -28.52 -10.99 29.21
CA ARG A 21 -29.41 -11.29 28.08
C ARG A 21 -29.42 -12.82 27.97
N PRO A 22 -30.55 -13.51 28.15
CA PRO A 22 -30.58 -14.96 27.96
C PRO A 22 -30.14 -15.25 26.54
N ALA A 23 -29.26 -16.24 26.36
CA ALA A 23 -28.87 -16.76 25.05
C ALA A 23 -30.16 -17.02 24.28
N SER A 24 -30.37 -16.27 23.18
CA SER A 24 -31.55 -16.45 22.33
C SER A 24 -31.58 -17.91 21.86
N ALA A 25 -32.58 -18.65 22.31
CA ALA A 25 -32.83 -20.01 21.84
C ALA A 25 -32.93 -19.97 20.31
N THR A 26 -32.03 -20.66 19.61
CA THR A 26 -32.06 -20.81 18.16
C THR A 26 -33.43 -21.39 17.81
N PRO A 27 -34.23 -20.77 16.92
CA PRO A 27 -35.54 -21.29 16.58
C PRO A 27 -35.41 -22.72 16.06
N ALA A 28 -36.24 -23.62 16.57
CA ALA A 28 -36.30 -24.99 16.15
C ALA A 28 -36.59 -25.04 14.65
N GLY A 29 -35.59 -25.45 13.84
CA GLY A 29 -35.68 -25.49 12.37
C GLY A 29 -34.65 -24.61 11.62
N ALA A 30 -33.79 -23.82 12.30
CA ALA A 30 -32.71 -23.12 11.64
C ALA A 30 -31.71 -24.12 11.02
N PRO A 31 -31.29 -23.93 9.75
CA PRO A 31 -30.33 -24.82 9.09
C PRO A 31 -29.02 -24.86 9.88
N ARG A 32 -28.55 -26.08 10.16
CA ARG A 32 -27.22 -26.28 10.78
C ARG A 32 -26.18 -26.44 9.71
N PHE A 33 -24.96 -26.03 10.00
CA PHE A 33 -23.82 -26.23 9.11
C PHE A 33 -23.56 -27.73 8.93
N ASP A 34 -23.63 -28.20 7.67
CA ASP A 34 -23.38 -29.57 7.29
C ASP A 34 -22.16 -29.64 6.36
N PRO A 35 -21.05 -30.25 6.81
CA PRO A 35 -19.85 -30.41 5.98
C PRO A 35 -20.07 -31.27 4.73
N GLN A 36 -21.04 -32.21 4.76
CA GLN A 36 -21.35 -33.07 3.60
C GLN A 36 -22.10 -32.27 2.53
N ALA A 37 -23.06 -31.44 2.94
CA ALA A 37 -23.75 -30.51 2.04
C ALA A 37 -22.76 -29.55 1.37
N LEU A 38 -21.82 -29.02 2.12
CA LEU A 38 -20.77 -28.16 1.57
C LEU A 38 -19.90 -28.89 0.53
N ARG A 39 -19.46 -30.12 0.81
CA ARG A 39 -18.67 -30.92 -0.14
C ARG A 39 -19.45 -31.29 -1.41
N ALA A 40 -20.76 -31.43 -1.32
CA ALA A 40 -21.61 -31.65 -2.49
C ALA A 40 -21.69 -30.41 -3.39
N ARG A 41 -21.62 -29.22 -2.80
CA ARG A 41 -21.75 -27.94 -3.50
C ARG A 41 -20.41 -27.26 -3.86
N TRP A 42 -19.30 -27.71 -3.29
CA TRP A 42 -18.00 -27.11 -3.51
C TRP A 42 -16.89 -28.15 -3.66
N LEU A 43 -16.27 -28.19 -4.84
CA LEU A 43 -15.09 -29.00 -5.14
C LEU A 43 -13.85 -28.09 -5.21
N GLN A 44 -12.86 -28.39 -4.38
CA GLN A 44 -11.56 -27.72 -4.39
C GLN A 44 -10.56 -28.53 -5.20
N VAL A 45 -9.91 -27.88 -6.17
CA VAL A 45 -8.91 -28.48 -7.06
C VAL A 45 -7.61 -27.70 -6.89
N ALA A 46 -6.55 -28.37 -6.46
CA ALA A 46 -5.23 -27.77 -6.45
C ALA A 46 -4.59 -27.96 -7.83
N SER A 47 -3.94 -26.92 -8.36
CA SER A 47 -3.29 -26.97 -9.69
C SER A 47 -2.17 -28.00 -9.78
N GLU A 48 -1.56 -28.35 -8.66
CA GLU A 48 -0.52 -29.37 -8.52
C GLU A 48 -1.05 -30.81 -8.35
N ASP A 49 -2.37 -30.99 -8.18
CA ASP A 49 -3.00 -32.30 -7.95
C ASP A 49 -3.67 -32.81 -9.24
N ALA A 50 -2.91 -33.61 -10.03
CA ALA A 50 -3.39 -34.18 -11.29
C ALA A 50 -4.65 -35.02 -11.11
N ALA A 51 -4.75 -35.78 -10.00
CA ALA A 51 -5.94 -36.58 -9.73
C ALA A 51 -7.18 -35.75 -9.40
N ALA A 52 -6.99 -34.57 -8.80
CA ALA A 52 -8.08 -33.63 -8.57
C ALA A 52 -8.52 -32.95 -9.87
N LEU A 53 -7.59 -32.64 -10.78
CA LEU A 53 -7.88 -32.09 -12.10
C LEU A 53 -8.66 -33.11 -12.97
N GLU A 54 -8.30 -34.39 -12.94
CA GLU A 54 -9.06 -35.44 -13.62
C GLU A 54 -10.48 -35.59 -13.06
N ARG A 55 -10.64 -35.59 -11.75
CA ARG A 55 -11.97 -35.57 -11.12
C ARG A 55 -12.81 -34.36 -11.50
N ALA A 56 -12.20 -33.21 -11.70
CA ALA A 56 -12.91 -32.03 -12.20
C ALA A 56 -13.37 -32.24 -13.65
N ARG A 57 -12.53 -32.82 -14.52
CA ARG A 57 -12.89 -33.15 -15.90
C ARG A 57 -14.01 -34.17 -15.97
N ASP A 58 -13.96 -35.22 -15.13
CA ASP A 58 -15.04 -36.22 -15.01
C ASP A 58 -16.37 -35.57 -14.57
N ALA A 59 -16.29 -34.45 -13.83
CA ALA A 59 -17.43 -33.65 -13.41
C ALA A 59 -17.85 -32.58 -14.45
N GLY A 60 -17.32 -32.63 -15.68
CA GLY A 60 -17.64 -31.69 -16.76
C GLY A 60 -16.89 -30.34 -16.69
N VAL A 61 -15.90 -30.21 -15.82
CA VAL A 61 -15.15 -28.95 -15.64
C VAL A 61 -13.75 -29.06 -16.23
N ASP A 62 -13.49 -28.33 -17.32
CA ASP A 62 -12.19 -28.28 -17.94
C ASP A 62 -11.57 -26.86 -17.77
N PHE A 63 -10.47 -26.77 -17.02
CA PHE A 63 -9.71 -25.56 -16.83
C PHE A 63 -8.58 -25.37 -17.87
N SER A 64 -8.42 -26.26 -18.85
CA SER A 64 -7.35 -26.19 -19.86
C SER A 64 -7.40 -24.92 -20.72
N PRO A 65 -8.57 -24.35 -21.07
CA PRO A 65 -8.66 -23.10 -21.79
C PRO A 65 -8.39 -21.86 -20.94
N ALA A 66 -7.82 -22.01 -19.74
CA ALA A 66 -7.63 -20.91 -18.77
C ALA A 66 -7.05 -19.67 -19.42
N SER A 67 -7.91 -18.80 -19.89
CA SER A 67 -7.58 -17.45 -20.34
C SER A 67 -7.98 -16.49 -19.21
N GLY A 68 -7.28 -15.38 -19.04
CA GLY A 68 -7.65 -14.37 -18.03
C GLY A 68 -9.01 -13.70 -18.30
N ARG A 69 -9.89 -14.32 -19.09
CA ARG A 69 -11.21 -13.83 -19.47
C ARG A 69 -12.28 -14.76 -18.95
N VAL A 70 -13.47 -14.21 -18.73
CA VAL A 70 -14.68 -14.99 -18.46
C VAL A 70 -15.07 -15.74 -19.73
N TRP A 71 -15.43 -17.03 -19.59
CA TRP A 71 -16.03 -17.81 -20.67
C TRP A 71 -17.15 -18.66 -20.11
N GLU A 72 -18.06 -19.05 -20.97
CA GLU A 72 -19.26 -19.82 -20.65
C GLU A 72 -19.30 -21.07 -21.51
N THR A 73 -19.78 -22.14 -20.92
CA THR A 73 -20.18 -23.40 -21.59
C THR A 73 -21.65 -23.63 -21.30
N ASP A 74 -22.25 -24.64 -21.90
CA ASP A 74 -23.67 -24.97 -21.66
C ASP A 74 -23.99 -25.27 -20.18
N GLU A 75 -22.99 -25.70 -19.39
CA GLU A 75 -23.18 -26.14 -18.00
C GLU A 75 -22.48 -25.23 -16.96
N HIS A 76 -21.45 -24.50 -17.34
CA HIS A 76 -20.60 -23.78 -16.40
C HIS A 76 -20.21 -22.38 -16.90
N VAL A 77 -20.19 -21.42 -15.96
CA VAL A 77 -19.55 -20.10 -16.14
C VAL A 77 -18.19 -20.11 -15.47
N TYR A 78 -17.14 -19.79 -16.23
CA TYR A 78 -15.77 -19.76 -15.73
C TYR A 78 -15.35 -18.33 -15.45
N LEU A 79 -15.00 -18.07 -14.20
CA LEU A 79 -14.71 -16.75 -13.67
C LEU A 79 -13.27 -16.72 -13.13
N PRO A 80 -12.32 -16.10 -13.85
CA PRO A 80 -10.99 -15.84 -13.32
C PRO A 80 -11.05 -14.70 -12.30
N VAL A 81 -10.51 -14.93 -11.11
CA VAL A 81 -10.44 -13.96 -10.04
C VAL A 81 -9.00 -13.84 -9.56
N VAL A 82 -8.47 -12.64 -9.62
CA VAL A 82 -7.16 -12.33 -9.03
C VAL A 82 -7.36 -12.12 -7.54
N ALA A 83 -6.68 -12.90 -6.73
CA ALA A 83 -6.66 -12.77 -5.28
C ALA A 83 -5.38 -12.07 -4.84
N THR A 84 -5.52 -11.01 -4.07
CA THR A 84 -4.40 -10.33 -3.42
C THR A 84 -4.57 -10.47 -1.90
N TYR A 85 -3.55 -10.99 -1.24
CA TYR A 85 -3.63 -11.25 0.20
C TYR A 85 -2.25 -11.18 0.87
N ARG A 86 -2.27 -10.98 2.18
CA ARG A 86 -1.06 -10.93 3.00
C ARG A 86 -0.73 -12.30 3.60
N ARG A 87 0.53 -12.76 3.40
CA ARG A 87 1.09 -13.95 4.04
C ARG A 87 2.34 -13.55 4.83
N GLY A 88 2.18 -13.39 6.13
CA GLY A 88 3.25 -12.80 6.97
C GLY A 88 3.56 -11.36 6.55
N GLU A 89 4.80 -11.11 6.17
CA GLU A 89 5.26 -9.78 5.69
C GLU A 89 5.17 -9.63 4.16
N ARG A 90 4.74 -10.66 3.44
CA ARG A 90 4.63 -10.62 1.97
C ARG A 90 3.19 -10.46 1.53
N ILE A 91 3.02 -9.68 0.50
CA ILE A 91 1.76 -9.64 -0.26
C ILE A 91 1.91 -10.61 -1.42
N GLU A 92 0.98 -11.55 -1.51
CA GLU A 92 0.92 -12.55 -2.58
C GLU A 92 -0.24 -12.20 -3.51
N ARG A 93 -0.01 -12.43 -4.80
CA ARG A 93 -0.99 -12.28 -5.87
C ARG A 93 -1.12 -13.61 -6.59
N GLU A 94 -2.33 -14.15 -6.64
CA GLU A 94 -2.61 -15.43 -7.26
C GLU A 94 -3.87 -15.35 -8.11
N VAL A 95 -3.92 -16.15 -9.16
CA VAL A 95 -5.11 -16.27 -10.02
C VAL A 95 -5.85 -17.54 -9.64
N LEU A 96 -7.08 -17.36 -9.21
CA LEU A 96 -8.03 -18.43 -8.95
C LEU A 96 -9.00 -18.55 -10.12
N MET A 97 -9.40 -19.77 -10.44
CA MET A 97 -10.45 -20.02 -11.42
C MET A 97 -11.66 -20.62 -10.73
N PHE A 98 -12.80 -20.02 -10.96
CA PHE A 98 -14.08 -20.55 -10.48
C PHE A 98 -14.87 -21.06 -11.67
N ALA A 99 -15.34 -22.31 -11.61
CA ALA A 99 -16.38 -22.82 -12.49
C ALA A 99 -17.68 -22.90 -11.68
N LEU A 100 -18.66 -22.10 -12.06
CA LEU A 100 -19.95 -21.97 -11.39
C LEU A 100 -21.03 -22.65 -12.21
N SER A 101 -21.82 -23.49 -11.56
CA SER A 101 -23.06 -24.07 -12.09
C SER A 101 -24.16 -23.99 -11.04
N PRO A 102 -25.45 -24.23 -11.40
CA PRO A 102 -26.55 -24.29 -10.44
C PRO A 102 -26.32 -25.32 -9.34
N ASP A 103 -25.64 -26.42 -9.66
CA ASP A 103 -25.42 -27.53 -8.74
C ASP A 103 -24.21 -27.36 -7.84
N ARG A 104 -23.09 -26.82 -8.35
CA ARG A 104 -21.82 -26.75 -7.63
C ARG A 104 -20.92 -25.64 -8.10
N VAL A 105 -19.97 -25.29 -7.23
CA VAL A 105 -18.80 -24.45 -7.54
C VAL A 105 -17.57 -25.33 -7.56
N VAL A 106 -16.74 -25.22 -8.57
CA VAL A 106 -15.40 -25.84 -8.62
C VAL A 106 -14.37 -24.73 -8.61
N THR A 107 -13.41 -24.81 -7.67
CA THR A 107 -12.33 -23.80 -7.56
C THR A 107 -11.01 -24.44 -7.93
N LEU A 108 -10.30 -23.85 -8.91
CA LEU A 108 -8.89 -24.14 -9.16
C LEU A 108 -8.04 -23.15 -8.37
N GLN A 109 -7.21 -23.68 -7.48
CA GLN A 109 -6.37 -22.90 -6.56
C GLN A 109 -4.92 -23.40 -6.60
N PRO A 110 -3.90 -22.57 -6.21
CA PRO A 110 -2.49 -22.95 -6.33
C PRO A 110 -2.11 -24.16 -5.49
N SER A 111 -2.67 -24.31 -4.30
CA SER A 111 -2.32 -25.36 -3.34
C SER A 111 -3.57 -26.00 -2.73
N ARG A 112 -3.41 -27.20 -2.14
CA ARG A 112 -4.53 -27.93 -1.49
C ARG A 112 -5.17 -27.14 -0.34
N HIS A 113 -4.38 -26.36 0.38
CA HIS A 113 -4.88 -25.49 1.45
C HIS A 113 -4.70 -24.01 1.05
N TYR A 114 -5.81 -23.31 0.93
CA TYR A 114 -5.84 -21.89 0.60
C TYR A 114 -6.41 -21.09 1.78
N PRO A 115 -5.56 -20.34 2.53
CA PRO A 115 -5.93 -19.77 3.83
C PRO A 115 -7.11 -18.80 3.79
N ILE A 116 -7.35 -18.13 2.65
CA ILE A 116 -8.49 -17.22 2.51
C ILE A 116 -9.80 -17.97 2.60
N PHE A 117 -9.85 -19.19 2.07
CA PHE A 117 -11.07 -20.00 2.09
C PHE A 117 -11.46 -20.52 3.48
N ASP A 118 -10.54 -20.54 4.44
CA ASP A 118 -10.89 -20.80 5.85
C ASP A 118 -11.88 -19.76 6.40
N LYS A 119 -11.74 -18.49 5.97
CA LYS A 119 -12.67 -17.43 6.34
C LYS A 119 -14.03 -17.59 5.67
N ALA A 120 -14.04 -18.02 4.41
CA ALA A 120 -15.29 -18.37 3.73
C ALA A 120 -16.02 -19.49 4.47
N ILE A 121 -15.30 -20.56 4.86
CA ILE A 121 -15.86 -21.67 5.64
C ILE A 121 -16.37 -21.16 7.00
N ALA A 122 -15.62 -20.30 7.68
CA ALA A 122 -16.04 -19.71 8.95
C ALA A 122 -17.33 -18.88 8.81
N ARG A 123 -17.48 -18.13 7.70
CA ARG A 123 -18.72 -17.40 7.37
C ARG A 123 -19.88 -18.36 7.11
N MET A 124 -19.67 -19.41 6.33
CA MET A 124 -20.68 -20.43 6.07
C MET A 124 -21.11 -21.16 7.34
N ARG A 125 -20.20 -21.38 8.31
CA ARG A 125 -20.55 -21.93 9.64
C ARG A 125 -21.47 -21.00 10.44
N ARG A 126 -21.29 -19.69 10.34
CA ARG A 126 -22.13 -18.68 11.00
C ARG A 126 -23.48 -18.52 10.28
N THR A 127 -23.49 -18.71 8.97
CA THR A 127 -24.68 -18.57 8.13
C THR A 127 -24.87 -19.83 7.27
N PRO A 128 -25.36 -20.94 7.86
CA PRO A 128 -25.45 -22.24 7.21
C PRO A 128 -26.33 -22.27 5.96
N ARG A 129 -27.25 -21.32 5.81
CA ARG A 129 -28.07 -21.15 4.59
C ARG A 129 -27.18 -20.99 3.33
N LEU A 130 -25.98 -20.40 3.43
CA LEU A 130 -25.08 -20.24 2.31
C LEU A 130 -24.56 -21.56 1.72
N THR A 131 -24.59 -22.66 2.49
CA THR A 131 -24.16 -23.99 2.02
C THR A 131 -25.24 -24.76 1.27
N GLN A 132 -26.47 -24.25 1.21
CA GLN A 132 -27.58 -24.91 0.57
C GLN A 132 -27.55 -24.84 -0.96
N THR A 133 -26.90 -23.77 -1.51
CA THR A 133 -26.79 -23.54 -2.94
C THR A 133 -25.33 -23.29 -3.34
N SER A 134 -24.99 -23.62 -4.58
CA SER A 134 -23.69 -23.26 -5.19
C SER A 134 -23.46 -21.74 -5.16
N TYR A 135 -24.47 -20.95 -5.44
CA TYR A 135 -24.44 -19.49 -5.43
C TYR A 135 -24.12 -18.90 -4.04
N GLY A 136 -24.70 -19.49 -2.97
CA GLY A 136 -24.38 -19.09 -1.59
C GLY A 136 -22.92 -19.40 -1.21
N VAL A 137 -22.40 -20.55 -1.67
CA VAL A 137 -20.98 -20.90 -1.49
C VAL A 137 -20.10 -19.91 -2.26
N MET A 138 -20.42 -19.62 -3.53
CA MET A 138 -19.69 -18.67 -4.35
C MET A 138 -19.65 -17.27 -3.69
N TYR A 139 -20.79 -16.78 -3.19
CA TYR A 139 -20.86 -15.55 -2.43
C TYR A 139 -19.87 -15.54 -1.24
N ALA A 140 -19.85 -16.62 -0.44
CA ALA A 140 -18.96 -16.68 0.72
C ALA A 140 -17.47 -16.68 0.34
N LEU A 141 -17.13 -17.31 -0.79
CA LEU A 141 -15.76 -17.30 -1.32
C LEU A 141 -15.34 -15.91 -1.82
N LEU A 142 -16.19 -15.26 -2.63
CA LEU A 142 -15.94 -13.89 -3.12
C LEU A 142 -15.84 -12.89 -1.97
N TYR A 143 -16.71 -13.01 -0.96
CA TYR A 143 -16.65 -12.18 0.24
C TYR A 143 -15.32 -12.31 0.99
N ALA A 144 -14.82 -13.53 1.16
CA ALA A 144 -13.54 -13.76 1.84
C ALA A 144 -12.36 -13.20 1.06
N LEU A 145 -12.42 -13.22 -0.28
CA LEU A 145 -11.42 -12.62 -1.16
C LEU A 145 -11.45 -11.08 -1.05
N ASN A 146 -12.62 -10.46 -1.02
CA ASN A 146 -12.76 -9.01 -0.81
C ASN A 146 -12.18 -8.58 0.54
N GLU A 147 -12.54 -9.30 1.62
CA GLU A 147 -12.01 -9.03 2.96
C GLU A 147 -10.48 -9.20 3.03
N ALA A 148 -9.90 -10.11 2.23
CA ALA A 148 -8.45 -10.26 2.14
C ALA A 148 -7.81 -9.06 1.45
N ALA A 149 -8.36 -8.59 0.33
CA ALA A 149 -7.87 -7.44 -0.42
C ALA A 149 -8.03 -6.13 0.37
N GLU A 150 -9.12 -5.97 1.14
CA GLU A 150 -9.34 -4.83 2.03
C GLU A 150 -8.21 -4.71 3.07
N ARG A 151 -7.78 -5.82 3.67
CA ARG A 151 -6.64 -5.81 4.60
C ARG A 151 -5.32 -5.47 3.91
N VAL A 152 -5.17 -5.82 2.64
CA VAL A 152 -3.96 -5.49 1.87
C VAL A 152 -3.91 -3.99 1.59
N ILE A 153 -5.02 -3.38 1.17
CA ILE A 153 -5.03 -1.95 0.89
C ILE A 153 -4.85 -1.09 2.14
N HIS A 154 -5.42 -1.49 3.29
CA HIS A 154 -5.15 -0.82 4.56
C HIS A 154 -3.68 -0.88 4.94
N HIS A 155 -3.02 -2.03 4.76
CA HIS A 155 -1.59 -2.13 4.98
C HIS A 155 -0.77 -1.23 4.03
N ALA A 156 -1.19 -1.08 2.78
CA ALA A 156 -0.56 -0.14 1.83
C ALA A 156 -0.75 1.32 2.29
N SER A 157 -1.94 1.67 2.81
CA SER A 157 -2.22 3.01 3.38
C SER A 157 -1.27 3.34 4.53
N ASP A 158 -1.08 2.39 5.48
CA ASP A 158 -0.16 2.55 6.61
C ASP A 158 1.29 2.77 6.12
N LEU A 159 1.73 2.00 5.11
CA LEU A 159 3.06 2.16 4.52
C LEU A 159 3.24 3.52 3.84
N LEU A 160 2.22 4.02 3.15
CA LEU A 160 2.27 5.32 2.47
C LEU A 160 2.21 6.48 3.46
N GLU A 161 1.53 6.33 4.59
CA GLU A 161 1.53 7.31 5.67
C GLU A 161 2.91 7.44 6.30
N ASP A 162 3.53 6.33 6.68
CA ASP A 162 4.91 6.30 7.21
C ASP A 162 5.91 6.93 6.23
N MET A 163 5.74 6.71 4.92
CA MET A 163 6.60 7.32 3.90
C MET A 163 6.35 8.81 3.73
N SER A 164 5.11 9.27 3.87
CA SER A 164 4.77 10.69 3.85
C SER A 164 5.52 11.45 4.94
N ASP A 165 5.50 10.93 6.17
CA ASP A 165 6.23 11.50 7.32
C ASP A 165 7.74 11.57 7.04
N GLN A 166 8.31 10.52 6.48
CA GLN A 166 9.75 10.48 6.17
C GLN A 166 10.15 11.46 5.05
N ILE A 167 9.29 11.69 4.06
CA ILE A 167 9.52 12.66 3.00
C ILE A 167 9.45 14.08 3.57
N GLU A 168 8.52 14.34 4.48
CA GLU A 168 8.43 15.64 5.18
C GLU A 168 9.69 15.91 6.00
N GLU A 169 10.16 14.96 6.81
CA GLU A 169 11.41 15.06 7.56
C GLU A 169 12.61 15.29 6.62
N ALA A 170 12.67 14.56 5.49
CA ALA A 170 13.74 14.72 4.51
C ALA A 170 13.73 16.10 3.84
N THR A 171 12.56 16.70 3.66
CA THR A 171 12.42 18.05 3.12
C THR A 171 12.89 19.12 4.12
N LEU A 172 12.66 18.88 5.42
CA LEU A 172 13.19 19.71 6.51
C LEU A 172 14.72 19.57 6.70
N GLY A 173 15.29 18.49 6.16
CA GLY A 173 16.73 18.20 6.19
C GLY A 173 17.22 17.45 7.43
N TYR A 174 16.38 17.26 8.44
CA TYR A 174 16.72 16.58 9.70
C TYR A 174 15.62 15.60 10.11
N ASP A 175 16.04 14.46 10.66
CA ASP A 175 15.11 13.50 11.28
C ASP A 175 14.65 13.99 12.67
N ARG A 176 13.66 13.32 13.26
CA ARG A 176 13.14 13.62 14.61
C ARG A 176 14.22 13.57 15.72
N ARG A 177 15.39 12.99 15.43
CA ARG A 177 16.55 12.90 16.33
C ARG A 177 17.59 13.97 16.05
N GLY A 178 17.35 14.89 15.09
CA GLY A 178 18.28 15.94 14.70
C GLY A 178 19.45 15.46 13.82
N ARG A 179 19.38 14.26 13.24
CA ARG A 179 20.36 13.73 12.29
C ARG A 179 20.02 14.24 10.90
N GLU A 180 21.03 14.72 10.15
CA GLU A 180 20.86 15.14 8.77
C GLU A 180 20.50 13.94 7.87
N ILE A 181 19.42 14.09 7.11
CA ILE A 181 18.93 13.06 6.18
C ILE A 181 19.67 13.22 4.85
N GLY A 182 20.45 12.19 4.49
CA GLY A 182 21.21 12.14 3.24
C GLY A 182 20.40 11.65 2.03
N VAL A 183 20.99 11.75 0.83
CA VAL A 183 20.42 11.23 -0.42
C VAL A 183 20.24 9.70 -0.36
N THR A 184 21.13 8.99 0.32
CA THR A 184 21.08 7.52 0.48
C THR A 184 19.85 7.08 1.27
N ASP A 185 19.41 7.86 2.25
CA ASP A 185 18.21 7.57 3.04
C ASP A 185 16.95 7.62 2.15
N MET A 186 16.94 8.49 1.15
CA MET A 186 15.82 8.62 0.20
C MET A 186 15.73 7.46 -0.80
N GLN A 187 16.84 6.79 -1.15
CA GLN A 187 16.81 5.60 -2.01
C GLN A 187 16.00 4.46 -1.37
N GLY A 188 16.15 4.28 -0.06
CA GLY A 188 15.35 3.31 0.68
C GLY A 188 13.85 3.62 0.63
N THR A 189 13.49 4.89 0.70
CA THR A 189 12.09 5.35 0.60
C THR A 189 11.52 5.11 -0.80
N ILE A 190 12.28 5.36 -1.87
CA ILE A 190 11.89 5.07 -3.25
C ILE A 190 11.60 3.57 -3.44
N SER A 191 12.47 2.69 -2.93
CA SER A 191 12.27 1.24 -3.05
C SER A 191 11.01 0.76 -2.33
N ARG A 192 10.70 1.33 -1.17
CA ARG A 192 9.46 1.02 -0.43
C ARG A 192 8.23 1.55 -1.14
N MET A 193 8.34 2.72 -1.76
CA MET A 193 7.24 3.31 -2.52
C MET A 193 6.90 2.50 -3.77
N ASN A 194 7.90 2.00 -4.51
CA ASN A 194 7.66 1.10 -5.65
C ASN A 194 6.95 -0.19 -5.20
N ARG A 195 7.29 -0.70 -4.01
CA ARG A 195 6.58 -1.85 -3.43
C ARG A 195 5.13 -1.49 -3.06
N ALA A 196 4.87 -0.31 -2.49
CA ALA A 196 3.51 0.13 -2.19
C ALA A 196 2.68 0.30 -3.47
N GLU A 197 3.28 0.84 -4.55
CA GLU A 197 2.65 0.95 -5.86
C GLU A 197 2.25 -0.42 -6.42
N GLU A 198 3.14 -1.42 -6.34
CA GLU A 198 2.85 -2.80 -6.76
C GLU A 198 1.67 -3.39 -5.98
N ILE A 199 1.62 -3.18 -4.66
CA ILE A 199 0.52 -3.64 -3.79
C ILE A 199 -0.79 -2.98 -4.20
N VAL A 200 -0.80 -1.67 -4.37
CA VAL A 200 -2.00 -0.91 -4.75
C VAL A 200 -2.51 -1.33 -6.13
N SER A 201 -1.63 -1.43 -7.12
CA SER A 201 -1.97 -1.86 -8.49
C SER A 201 -2.52 -3.29 -8.51
N SER A 202 -1.88 -4.22 -7.78
CA SER A 202 -2.37 -5.60 -7.65
C SER A 202 -3.73 -5.68 -6.98
N THR A 203 -4.00 -4.81 -6.00
CA THR A 203 -5.30 -4.73 -5.34
C THR A 203 -6.37 -4.19 -6.29
N GLN A 204 -6.07 -3.17 -7.10
CA GLN A 204 -7.00 -2.67 -8.12
C GLN A 204 -7.39 -3.75 -9.14
N GLU A 205 -6.41 -4.51 -9.63
CA GLU A 205 -6.66 -5.63 -10.56
C GLU A 205 -7.52 -6.72 -9.90
N SER A 206 -7.23 -7.06 -8.64
CA SER A 206 -8.02 -7.98 -7.83
C SER A 206 -9.48 -7.53 -7.76
N GLN A 207 -9.72 -6.27 -7.41
CA GLN A 207 -11.07 -5.72 -7.28
C GLN A 207 -11.83 -5.69 -8.61
N LEU A 208 -11.15 -5.42 -9.73
CA LEU A 208 -11.78 -5.47 -11.06
C LEU A 208 -12.28 -6.88 -11.41
N SER A 209 -11.47 -7.91 -11.15
CA SER A 209 -11.86 -9.30 -11.40
C SER A 209 -12.96 -9.78 -10.46
N LEU A 210 -12.87 -9.38 -9.18
CA LEU A 210 -13.85 -9.72 -8.15
C LEU A 210 -15.20 -9.07 -8.42
N ALA A 211 -15.22 -7.77 -8.80
CA ALA A 211 -16.44 -7.08 -9.19
C ALA A 211 -17.14 -7.74 -10.37
N ARG A 212 -16.35 -8.21 -11.36
CA ARG A 212 -16.90 -8.97 -12.51
C ARG A 212 -17.55 -10.27 -12.06
N ALA A 213 -16.85 -11.05 -11.23
CA ALA A 213 -17.39 -12.30 -10.70
C ALA A 213 -18.64 -12.10 -9.85
N ALA A 214 -18.67 -11.06 -9.02
CA ALA A 214 -19.84 -10.73 -8.20
C ALA A 214 -21.05 -10.30 -9.04
N ARG A 215 -20.85 -9.54 -10.13
CA ARG A 215 -21.91 -9.15 -11.05
C ARG A 215 -22.47 -10.36 -11.83
N HIS A 216 -21.62 -11.29 -12.29
CA HIS A 216 -22.09 -12.56 -12.86
C HIS A 216 -22.90 -13.36 -11.85
N LEU A 217 -22.40 -13.50 -10.62
CA LEU A 217 -23.17 -14.17 -9.56
C LEU A 217 -24.53 -13.49 -9.34
N ARG A 218 -24.58 -12.15 -9.38
CA ARG A 218 -25.83 -11.38 -9.21
C ARG A 218 -26.82 -11.66 -10.33
N SER A 219 -26.38 -11.81 -11.58
CA SER A 219 -27.26 -12.13 -12.71
C SER A 219 -27.87 -13.53 -12.61
N GLU A 220 -27.09 -14.50 -12.13
CA GLU A 220 -27.56 -15.89 -11.97
C GLU A 220 -28.63 -16.08 -10.89
N ILE A 221 -28.65 -15.21 -9.86
CA ILE A 221 -29.54 -15.36 -8.69
C ILE A 221 -30.71 -14.35 -8.68
N ALA A 222 -30.80 -13.49 -9.71
CA ALA A 222 -31.69 -12.32 -9.69
C ALA A 222 -33.12 -12.63 -9.26
N ASP A 223 -33.69 -13.75 -9.73
CA ASP A 223 -35.09 -14.12 -9.54
C ASP A 223 -35.32 -15.31 -8.57
N THR A 224 -34.24 -15.98 -8.12
CA THR A 224 -34.35 -17.25 -7.37
C THR A 224 -34.19 -17.08 -5.86
N ASP A 225 -33.34 -16.17 -5.37
CA ASP A 225 -33.13 -15.95 -3.93
C ASP A 225 -32.91 -14.44 -3.65
N PRO A 226 -33.98 -13.67 -3.35
CA PRO A 226 -33.90 -12.23 -3.08
C PRO A 226 -32.99 -11.88 -1.89
N VAL A 227 -32.86 -12.77 -0.89
CA VAL A 227 -32.00 -12.52 0.27
C VAL A 227 -30.52 -12.65 -0.13
N LEU A 228 -30.16 -13.67 -0.89
CA LEU A 228 -28.81 -13.82 -1.40
C LEU A 228 -28.47 -12.71 -2.39
N ALA A 229 -29.43 -12.32 -3.24
CA ALA A 229 -29.30 -11.21 -4.17
C ALA A 229 -28.92 -9.91 -3.45
N GLY A 230 -29.59 -9.57 -2.35
CA GLY A 230 -29.26 -8.40 -1.51
C GLY A 230 -27.87 -8.48 -0.88
N LEU A 231 -27.44 -9.70 -0.47
CA LEU A 231 -26.07 -9.90 0.04
C LEU A 231 -25.01 -9.70 -1.05
N VAL A 232 -25.27 -10.13 -2.28
CA VAL A 232 -24.34 -9.94 -3.41
C VAL A 232 -24.30 -8.47 -3.84
N GLU A 233 -25.42 -7.74 -3.79
CA GLU A 233 -25.43 -6.29 -4.02
C GLU A 233 -24.56 -5.56 -3.01
N THR A 234 -24.66 -5.92 -1.73
CA THR A 234 -23.79 -5.38 -0.70
C THR A 234 -22.32 -5.71 -0.98
N LEU A 235 -22.02 -6.96 -1.37
CA LEU A 235 -20.66 -7.34 -1.73
C LEU A 235 -20.12 -6.53 -2.92
N ILE A 236 -20.94 -6.26 -3.94
CA ILE A 236 -20.54 -5.42 -5.09
C ILE A 236 -20.20 -4.01 -4.62
N ALA A 237 -21.02 -3.43 -3.74
CA ALA A 237 -20.74 -2.11 -3.17
C ALA A 237 -19.43 -2.10 -2.33
N ASP A 238 -19.20 -3.14 -1.52
CA ASP A 238 -17.96 -3.29 -0.73
C ASP A 238 -16.73 -3.43 -1.64
N VAL A 239 -16.84 -4.21 -2.73
CA VAL A 239 -15.77 -4.36 -3.74
C VAL A 239 -15.47 -3.03 -4.44
N ASP A 240 -16.51 -2.30 -4.84
CA ASP A 240 -16.34 -0.98 -5.45
C ASP A 240 -15.73 0.03 -4.45
N GLY A 241 -16.07 -0.05 -3.16
CA GLY A 241 -15.45 0.75 -2.09
C GLY A 241 -13.95 0.47 -1.92
N VAL A 242 -13.55 -0.80 -1.88
CA VAL A 242 -12.12 -1.18 -1.80
C VAL A 242 -11.36 -0.73 -3.06
N LYS A 243 -11.98 -0.83 -4.23
CA LYS A 243 -11.41 -0.35 -5.49
C LYS A 243 -11.20 1.17 -5.48
N GLU A 244 -12.16 1.94 -4.98
CA GLU A 244 -12.06 3.39 -4.85
C GLU A 244 -10.95 3.77 -3.87
N HIS A 245 -10.88 3.10 -2.72
CA HIS A 245 -9.78 3.26 -1.77
C HIS A 245 -8.42 2.97 -2.42
N ALA A 246 -8.29 1.88 -3.16
CA ALA A 246 -7.05 1.58 -3.89
C ALA A 246 -6.72 2.65 -4.94
N SER A 247 -7.70 3.26 -5.58
CA SER A 247 -7.47 4.37 -6.51
C SER A 247 -6.94 5.62 -5.79
N PHE A 248 -7.49 5.94 -4.63
CA PHE A 248 -7.02 7.04 -3.80
C PHE A 248 -5.55 6.82 -3.37
N GLU A 249 -5.21 5.61 -2.91
CA GLU A 249 -3.83 5.29 -2.52
C GLU A 249 -2.87 5.32 -3.73
N HIS A 250 -3.33 4.96 -4.92
CA HIS A 250 -2.55 5.10 -6.16
C HIS A 250 -2.20 6.56 -6.44
N ASP A 251 -3.15 7.48 -6.29
CA ASP A 251 -2.90 8.91 -6.46
C ASP A 251 -1.96 9.45 -5.37
N LYS A 252 -2.07 8.96 -4.14
CA LYS A 252 -1.13 9.27 -3.05
C LYS A 252 0.30 8.81 -3.37
N VAL A 253 0.48 7.61 -3.95
CA VAL A 253 1.79 7.14 -4.44
C VAL A 253 2.39 8.14 -5.43
N ARG A 254 1.62 8.57 -6.43
CA ARG A 254 2.08 9.54 -7.44
C ARG A 254 2.47 10.88 -6.82
N TYR A 255 1.68 11.36 -5.88
CA TYR A 255 1.99 12.58 -5.12
C TYR A 255 3.32 12.45 -4.37
N LEU A 256 3.52 11.34 -3.65
CA LEU A 256 4.75 11.11 -2.89
C LEU A 256 5.97 10.93 -3.80
N GLN A 257 5.82 10.31 -4.98
CA GLN A 257 6.88 10.25 -6.00
C GLN A 257 7.33 11.64 -6.41
N GLN A 258 6.40 12.54 -6.69
CA GLN A 258 6.71 13.91 -7.06
C GLN A 258 7.35 14.69 -5.90
N ALA A 259 6.88 14.48 -4.67
CA ALA A 259 7.45 15.10 -3.48
C ALA A 259 8.92 14.67 -3.26
N ILE A 260 9.23 13.38 -3.44
CA ILE A 260 10.61 12.86 -3.36
C ILE A 260 11.49 13.51 -4.42
N MET A 261 11.06 13.58 -5.68
CA MET A 261 11.84 14.20 -6.75
C MET A 261 12.13 15.68 -6.44
N THR A 262 11.14 16.42 -5.98
CA THR A 262 11.30 17.80 -5.56
C THR A 262 12.30 17.93 -4.40
N SER A 263 12.24 17.04 -3.41
CA SER A 263 13.17 17.03 -2.29
C SER A 263 14.62 16.72 -2.73
N LEU A 264 14.79 15.80 -3.69
CA LEU A 264 16.10 15.51 -4.28
C LEU A 264 16.67 16.70 -5.04
N ASP A 265 15.85 17.41 -5.83
CA ASP A 265 16.25 18.62 -6.55
C ASP A 265 16.70 19.72 -5.59
N VAL A 266 15.99 19.93 -4.49
CA VAL A 266 16.38 20.88 -3.44
C VAL A 266 17.74 20.51 -2.85
N LYS A 267 17.96 19.24 -2.51
CA LYS A 267 19.26 18.77 -1.97
C LYS A 267 20.39 18.91 -2.98
N GLN A 268 20.15 18.55 -4.24
CA GLN A 268 21.13 18.73 -5.31
C GLN A 268 21.52 20.21 -5.44
N ASN A 269 20.55 21.12 -5.44
CA ASN A 269 20.80 22.55 -5.49
C ASN A 269 21.59 23.04 -4.28
N GLN A 270 21.35 22.49 -3.08
CA GLN A 270 22.16 22.82 -1.88
C GLN A 270 23.62 22.37 -2.04
N ILE A 271 23.86 21.16 -2.55
CA ILE A 271 25.22 20.65 -2.81
C ILE A 271 25.93 21.54 -3.82
N VAL A 272 25.28 21.85 -4.96
CA VAL A 272 25.84 22.74 -5.98
C VAL A 272 26.15 24.11 -5.39
N LYS A 273 25.27 24.67 -4.56
CA LYS A 273 25.48 25.94 -3.87
C LYS A 273 26.75 25.91 -2.99
N VAL A 274 26.94 24.84 -2.19
CA VAL A 274 28.13 24.69 -1.34
C VAL A 274 29.40 24.64 -2.18
N PHE A 275 29.44 23.83 -3.24
CA PHE A 275 30.57 23.74 -4.15
C PHE A 275 30.86 25.07 -4.84
N THR A 276 29.83 25.81 -5.26
CA THR A 276 29.97 27.12 -5.88
C THR A 276 30.56 28.13 -4.91
N ILE A 277 30.14 28.12 -3.64
CA ILE A 277 30.69 28.99 -2.59
C ILE A 277 32.17 28.69 -2.35
N ILE A 278 32.54 27.42 -2.18
CA ILE A 278 33.91 26.98 -1.98
C ILE A 278 34.78 27.46 -3.16
N THR A 279 34.34 27.16 -4.39
CA THR A 279 35.10 27.57 -5.60
C THR A 279 35.25 29.09 -5.70
N ALA A 280 34.19 29.85 -5.45
CA ALA A 280 34.21 31.31 -5.53
C ALA A 280 35.16 31.94 -4.49
N VAL A 281 35.32 31.33 -3.31
CA VAL A 281 36.20 31.81 -2.24
C VAL A 281 37.66 31.42 -2.51
N PHE A 282 37.93 30.20 -3.00
CA PHE A 282 39.29 29.67 -3.14
C PHE A 282 39.94 29.99 -4.49
N LEU A 283 39.16 30.13 -5.58
CA LEU A 283 39.71 30.32 -6.92
C LEU A 283 40.52 31.62 -7.06
N PRO A 284 40.06 32.82 -6.61
CA PRO A 284 40.82 34.05 -6.75
C PRO A 284 42.14 34.03 -5.96
N PRO A 285 42.21 33.63 -4.67
CA PRO A 285 43.47 33.43 -3.96
C PRO A 285 44.44 32.48 -4.67
N THR A 286 43.92 31.34 -5.15
CA THR A 286 44.73 30.32 -5.84
C THR A 286 45.35 30.89 -7.13
N LEU A 287 44.56 31.67 -7.90
CA LEU A 287 45.05 32.34 -9.09
C LEU A 287 46.21 33.29 -8.78
N ILE A 288 46.06 34.12 -7.70
CA ILE A 288 47.10 35.06 -7.28
C ILE A 288 48.36 34.32 -6.84
N THR A 289 48.24 33.33 -5.97
CA THR A 289 49.41 32.56 -5.49
C THR A 289 50.06 31.76 -6.59
N SER A 290 49.31 31.25 -7.57
CA SER A 290 49.86 30.54 -8.75
C SER A 290 50.60 31.48 -9.66
N PHE A 291 50.10 32.71 -9.87
CA PHE A 291 50.75 33.73 -10.68
C PHE A 291 52.12 34.14 -10.08
N TYR A 292 52.16 34.44 -8.79
CA TYR A 292 53.41 34.80 -8.10
C TYR A 292 54.32 33.59 -7.80
N GLY A 293 53.84 32.37 -7.95
CA GLY A 293 54.62 31.14 -7.86
C GLY A 293 55.28 30.71 -9.17
N MET A 294 55.14 31.45 -10.27
CA MET A 294 55.79 31.18 -11.54
C MET A 294 57.27 31.56 -11.51
N ASN A 295 58.13 30.77 -12.13
CA ASN A 295 59.59 31.00 -12.18
C ASN A 295 60.00 31.92 -13.34
N PHE A 296 59.51 33.13 -13.37
CA PHE A 296 59.98 34.12 -14.34
C PHE A 296 61.26 34.81 -13.85
N THR A 297 62.21 35.07 -14.79
CA THR A 297 63.51 35.73 -14.47
C THR A 297 63.40 37.21 -14.14
N ARG A 298 62.29 37.88 -14.46
CA ARG A 298 61.99 39.25 -14.12
C ARG A 298 60.54 39.40 -13.65
N MET A 299 60.38 39.60 -12.36
CA MET A 299 59.12 39.98 -11.75
C MET A 299 59.37 41.27 -10.89
N PRO A 300 58.96 42.48 -11.35
CA PRO A 300 59.22 43.71 -10.66
C PRO A 300 58.80 43.76 -9.19
N GLU A 301 57.69 43.01 -8.88
CA GLU A 301 57.10 42.97 -7.54
C GLU A 301 57.94 42.15 -6.56
N LEU A 302 58.82 41.24 -7.02
CA LEU A 302 59.69 40.41 -6.17
C LEU A 302 60.95 41.24 -5.69
N GLU A 303 61.32 42.32 -6.40
CA GLU A 303 62.40 43.20 -6.02
C GLU A 303 61.95 44.27 -5.01
N TRP A 304 60.64 44.35 -4.72
CA TRP A 304 60.10 45.33 -3.77
C TRP A 304 60.11 44.78 -2.34
N GLU A 305 60.70 45.52 -1.38
CA GLU A 305 60.79 45.07 0.02
C GLU A 305 59.43 44.75 0.66
N LEU A 306 58.34 45.41 0.25
CA LEU A 306 56.99 45.19 0.72
C LEU A 306 56.19 44.28 -0.21
N GLY A 307 56.77 43.67 -1.23
CA GLY A 307 56.10 42.84 -2.22
C GLY A 307 55.41 41.61 -1.62
N PHE A 308 56.10 40.91 -0.72
CA PHE A 308 55.52 39.74 -0.04
C PHE A 308 54.29 40.09 0.85
N PRO A 309 54.37 41.07 1.79
CA PRO A 309 53.20 41.51 2.56
C PRO A 309 52.05 42.00 1.70
N TRP A 310 52.34 42.67 0.57
CA TRP A 310 51.33 43.14 -0.37
C TRP A 310 50.59 42.00 -1.05
N VAL A 311 51.31 41.01 -1.56
CA VAL A 311 50.69 39.81 -2.20
C VAL A 311 49.84 39.06 -1.19
N VAL A 312 50.29 38.88 0.06
CA VAL A 312 49.49 38.25 1.12
C VAL A 312 48.19 39.03 1.38
N LEU A 313 48.31 40.39 1.46
CA LEU A 313 47.12 41.22 1.64
C LEU A 313 46.12 41.10 0.51
N VAL A 314 46.57 41.18 -0.74
CA VAL A 314 45.73 41.05 -1.93
C VAL A 314 45.07 39.68 -1.99
N THR A 315 45.80 38.61 -1.65
CA THR A 315 45.28 37.24 -1.59
C THR A 315 44.17 37.11 -0.54
N LEU A 316 44.34 37.67 0.65
CA LEU A 316 43.30 37.67 1.70
C LEU A 316 42.08 38.50 1.28
N VAL A 317 42.27 39.67 0.68
CA VAL A 317 41.17 40.50 0.17
C VAL A 317 40.42 39.78 -0.93
N ALA A 318 41.11 39.08 -1.83
CA ALA A 318 40.52 38.28 -2.88
C ALA A 318 39.66 37.10 -2.35
N ALA A 319 40.00 36.55 -1.18
CA ALA A 319 39.18 35.52 -0.50
C ALA A 319 37.95 36.12 0.20
N VAL A 320 38.14 37.31 0.84
CA VAL A 320 37.09 37.93 1.65
C VAL A 320 35.99 38.56 0.80
N ILE A 321 36.33 39.16 -0.34
CA ILE A 321 35.35 39.84 -1.22
C ILE A 321 34.20 38.90 -1.64
N PRO A 322 34.47 37.73 -2.22
CA PRO A 322 33.39 36.78 -2.57
C PRO A 322 32.59 36.35 -1.35
N LEU A 323 33.25 36.10 -0.23
CA LEU A 323 32.60 35.65 1.01
C LEU A 323 31.62 36.70 1.55
N VAL A 324 32.02 37.99 1.57
CA VAL A 324 31.15 39.09 1.97
C VAL A 324 30.00 39.28 0.98
N TYR A 325 30.26 39.17 -0.31
CA TYR A 325 29.21 39.22 -1.34
C TYR A 325 28.15 38.12 -1.18
N ILE A 326 28.59 36.87 -1.00
CA ILE A 326 27.75 35.69 -0.80
C ILE A 326 26.94 35.84 0.49
N LYS A 327 27.56 36.30 1.58
CA LYS A 327 26.88 36.55 2.86
C LYS A 327 25.80 37.63 2.71
N ARG A 328 26.09 38.74 2.00
CA ARG A 328 25.11 39.83 1.76
C ARG A 328 23.93 39.38 0.90
N ARG A 329 24.14 38.47 -0.02
CA ARG A 329 23.08 37.84 -0.85
C ARG A 329 22.22 36.81 -0.10
N GLY A 330 22.57 36.51 1.15
CA GLY A 330 21.80 35.53 1.97
C GLY A 330 22.03 34.05 1.61
N TRP A 331 23.08 33.76 0.83
CA TRP A 331 23.39 32.39 0.42
C TRP A 331 24.01 31.52 1.54
N LEU A 332 24.45 32.14 2.62
CA LEU A 332 25.03 31.51 3.83
C LEU A 332 24.02 31.39 4.99
N ARG A 333 22.72 31.46 4.67
CA ARG A 333 21.65 31.18 5.66
C ARG A 333 21.15 29.81 5.50
#